data_1ff673cafbe04e5739603fdbe0f506dd
#
_entry.id   1ff673cafbe04e5739603fdbe0f506dd
#
_cell.length_a   1.000
_cell.length_b   1.000
_cell.length_c   1.000
_cell.angle_alpha   90.00
_cell.angle_beta   90.00
_cell.angle_gamma   90.00
#
_symmetry.space_group_name_H-M   'P 1'
#
loop_
_entity.id
_entity.type
_entity.pdbx_description
1 polymer ?
#
loop_
_entity_poly.entity_id
_entity_poly.type
_entity_poly.pdbx_seq_one_letter_code
_entity_poly.pdbx_strand_id
1 'polypeptide(L)'
;MREWKIFAAFAIVFLVAYFLPLSNVKVSAAILEAFKMLQWYARNHTLACVVPALFIAGAITTFLSKEAVLRHLGPKANKVEAYSVASVSGTVLAVCSCSVLPMFAGIYRVGAGLGPAAAFLYSGPALNILAIFLTARVLGFEIGIARAIGAIVFGIIIGLIMAVVFRKDEQERAEIAAAMPDPPPARRRLWQTVLYFACMMAFLVFSDWYNPGNVVVSTADGTRIPAVMLQETRDEIVIQVDRPVANLKVGDKITLAKTEIAGVEEAQNWVMSVYQAKWYLAAAMGLAVLLMVWRWFDRDEIKEWMNNTWDFAKLLVPLLFGGVFVVGFLGALLPDEQVAALVGDNSLKSNLVASIVGCLFYFATLTEIPILQALMEHGMHAGPALALLLAGPALSLPSLLVIRSVIGVRKTAVFTGLVIVMATIVGITYGAMV
;
A
#
# COMPACT_ATOMS: atom_id res chain seq x y z
N MET A 1 -8.74 5.32 -35.99
CA MET A 1 -8.94 4.53 -34.75
C MET A 1 -8.92 5.37 -33.47
N ARG A 2 -8.17 6.46 -33.41
CA ARG A 2 -8.10 7.33 -32.21
C ARG A 2 -9.38 8.13 -31.98
N GLU A 3 -9.94 8.71 -33.03
CA GLU A 3 -11.16 9.54 -32.98
C GLU A 3 -12.40 8.73 -32.56
N TRP A 4 -12.55 7.50 -33.07
CA TRP A 4 -13.64 6.62 -32.65
C TRP A 4 -13.60 6.27 -31.17
N LYS A 5 -12.39 6.08 -30.60
CA LYS A 5 -12.24 5.83 -29.16
C LYS A 5 -12.63 7.04 -28.32
N ILE A 6 -12.30 8.24 -28.81
CA ILE A 6 -12.68 9.50 -28.16
C ILE A 6 -14.19 9.68 -28.23
N PHE A 7 -14.80 9.47 -29.41
CA PHE A 7 -16.26 9.50 -29.58
C PHE A 7 -16.96 8.49 -28.68
N ALA A 8 -16.48 7.25 -28.63
CA ALA A 8 -17.04 6.23 -27.74
C ALA A 8 -16.94 6.62 -26.26
N ALA A 9 -15.82 7.23 -25.83
CA ALA A 9 -15.68 7.72 -24.48
C ALA A 9 -16.69 8.83 -24.15
N PHE A 10 -16.89 9.81 -25.05
CA PHE A 10 -17.90 10.86 -24.88
C PHE A 10 -19.32 10.28 -24.85
N ALA A 11 -19.64 9.33 -25.73
CA ALA A 11 -20.92 8.66 -25.75
C ALA A 11 -21.19 7.90 -24.43
N ILE A 12 -20.21 7.18 -23.91
CA ILE A 12 -20.32 6.48 -22.63
C ILE A 12 -20.54 7.47 -21.48
N VAL A 13 -19.77 8.55 -21.40
CA VAL A 13 -19.94 9.58 -20.36
C VAL A 13 -21.32 10.22 -20.45
N PHE A 14 -21.78 10.54 -21.65
CA PHE A 14 -23.11 11.09 -21.87
C PHE A 14 -24.22 10.12 -21.43
N LEU A 15 -24.14 8.85 -21.85
CA LEU A 15 -25.14 7.84 -21.49
C LEU A 15 -25.17 7.59 -19.98
N VAL A 16 -24.00 7.50 -19.34
CA VAL A 16 -23.92 7.37 -17.87
C VAL A 16 -24.57 8.57 -17.19
N ALA A 17 -24.25 9.79 -17.60
CA ALA A 17 -24.82 11.00 -17.02
C ALA A 17 -26.33 11.11 -17.26
N TYR A 18 -26.80 10.71 -18.45
CA TYR A 18 -28.23 10.78 -18.83
C TYR A 18 -29.09 9.76 -18.06
N PHE A 19 -28.60 8.53 -17.89
CA PHE A 19 -29.33 7.46 -17.21
C PHE A 19 -29.05 7.35 -15.72
N LEU A 20 -28.20 8.23 -15.14
CA LEU A 20 -27.85 8.16 -13.74
C LEU A 20 -29.07 8.49 -12.85
N PRO A 21 -29.58 7.52 -12.05
CA PRO A 21 -30.78 7.72 -11.26
C PRO A 21 -30.47 8.50 -9.97
N LEU A 22 -30.22 9.80 -10.09
CA LEU A 22 -29.90 10.68 -8.96
C LEU A 22 -31.06 10.84 -7.96
N SER A 23 -32.30 10.53 -8.39
CA SER A 23 -33.44 10.49 -7.49
C SER A 23 -33.43 9.31 -6.52
N ASN A 24 -32.60 8.29 -6.78
CA ASN A 24 -32.41 7.18 -5.85
C ASN A 24 -31.44 7.59 -4.74
N VAL A 25 -31.95 7.61 -3.50
CA VAL A 25 -31.19 8.02 -2.30
C VAL A 25 -29.90 7.22 -2.13
N LYS A 26 -29.91 5.92 -2.42
CA LYS A 26 -28.71 5.07 -2.33
C LYS A 26 -27.64 5.48 -3.34
N VAL A 27 -28.04 5.78 -4.58
CA VAL A 27 -27.09 6.18 -5.63
C VAL A 27 -26.50 7.56 -5.35
N SER A 28 -27.32 8.52 -4.93
CA SER A 28 -26.83 9.86 -4.58
C SER A 28 -25.90 9.83 -3.36
N ALA A 29 -26.21 9.02 -2.34
CA ALA A 29 -25.34 8.79 -1.19
C ALA A 29 -24.00 8.15 -1.59
N ALA A 30 -24.04 7.14 -2.49
CA ALA A 30 -22.83 6.48 -2.98
C ALA A 30 -21.91 7.42 -3.78
N ILE A 31 -22.48 8.32 -4.57
CA ILE A 31 -21.71 9.35 -5.28
C ILE A 31 -21.06 10.31 -4.30
N LEU A 32 -21.79 10.76 -3.27
CA LEU A 32 -21.24 11.63 -2.25
C LEU A 32 -20.10 10.95 -1.48
N GLU A 33 -20.25 9.67 -1.15
CA GLU A 33 -19.22 8.88 -0.47
C GLU A 33 -17.97 8.70 -1.35
N ALA A 34 -18.15 8.48 -2.66
CA ALA A 34 -17.04 8.46 -3.61
C ALA A 34 -16.25 9.77 -3.63
N PHE A 35 -16.94 10.93 -3.59
CA PHE A 35 -16.26 12.23 -3.50
C PHE A 35 -15.59 12.46 -2.14
N LYS A 36 -16.19 12.02 -1.05
CA LYS A 36 -15.57 12.09 0.30
C LYS A 36 -14.29 11.25 0.34
N MET A 37 -14.33 10.02 -0.18
CA MET A 37 -13.17 9.14 -0.27
C MET A 37 -12.06 9.76 -1.15
N LEU A 38 -12.43 10.35 -2.29
CA LEU A 38 -11.50 11.07 -3.14
C LEU A 38 -10.87 12.27 -2.44
N GLN A 39 -11.67 13.07 -1.71
CA GLN A 39 -11.20 14.21 -0.94
C GLN A 39 -10.24 13.76 0.18
N TRP A 40 -10.61 12.70 0.91
CA TRP A 40 -9.77 12.12 1.96
C TRP A 40 -8.43 11.64 1.39
N TYR A 41 -8.45 10.93 0.26
CA TYR A 41 -7.24 10.47 -0.42
C TYR A 41 -6.35 11.64 -0.88
N ALA A 42 -6.95 12.68 -1.47
CA ALA A 42 -6.23 13.85 -1.92
C ALA A 42 -5.54 14.59 -0.76
N ARG A 43 -6.21 14.73 0.38
CA ARG A 43 -5.69 15.44 1.55
C ARG A 43 -4.64 14.66 2.33
N ASN A 44 -4.86 13.36 2.51
CA ASN A 44 -4.05 12.57 3.45
C ASN A 44 -2.93 11.78 2.77
N HIS A 45 -3.09 11.39 1.49
CA HIS A 45 -2.12 10.54 0.82
C HIS A 45 -1.40 11.18 -0.37
N THR A 46 -2.03 12.13 -1.08
CA THR A 46 -1.44 12.64 -2.32
C THR A 46 -0.14 13.40 -2.05
N LEU A 47 -0.15 14.40 -1.19
CA LEU A 47 1.03 15.24 -0.93
C LEU A 47 2.09 14.53 -0.07
N ALA A 48 1.67 13.75 0.92
CA ALA A 48 2.60 13.11 1.85
C ALA A 48 3.25 11.84 1.28
N CYS A 49 2.55 11.11 0.39
CA CYS A 49 2.97 9.80 -0.09
C CYS A 49 3.14 9.75 -1.62
N VAL A 50 2.08 10.07 -2.41
CA VAL A 50 2.09 9.86 -3.86
C VAL A 50 3.09 10.80 -4.56
N VAL A 51 3.09 12.07 -4.23
CA VAL A 51 4.01 13.05 -4.86
C VAL A 51 5.47 12.68 -4.61
N PRO A 52 5.95 12.46 -3.37
CA PRO A 52 7.32 12.01 -3.14
C PRO A 52 7.66 10.71 -3.87
N ALA A 53 6.74 9.75 -3.91
CA ALA A 53 6.94 8.49 -4.60
C ALA A 53 7.11 8.65 -6.12
N LEU A 54 6.40 9.60 -6.75
CA LEU A 54 6.58 9.94 -8.16
C LEU A 54 7.97 10.52 -8.43
N PHE A 55 8.47 11.40 -7.55
CA PHE A 55 9.83 11.94 -7.65
C PHE A 55 10.89 10.84 -7.48
N ILE A 56 10.67 9.89 -6.57
CA ILE A 56 11.55 8.73 -6.39
C ILE A 56 11.54 7.85 -7.64
N ALA A 57 10.37 7.57 -8.22
CA ALA A 57 10.26 6.79 -9.46
C ALA A 57 10.97 7.45 -10.64
N GLY A 58 10.80 8.76 -10.79
CA GLY A 58 11.54 9.57 -11.77
C GLY A 58 13.04 9.50 -11.53
N ALA A 59 13.50 9.61 -10.28
CA ALA A 59 14.89 9.50 -9.88
C ALA A 59 15.46 8.11 -10.17
N ILE A 60 14.71 7.03 -9.86
CA ILE A 60 15.10 5.65 -10.20
C ILE A 60 15.36 5.52 -11.70
N THR A 61 14.44 6.05 -12.52
CA THR A 61 14.55 5.94 -13.98
C THR A 61 15.72 6.75 -14.55
N THR A 62 16.05 7.90 -13.92
CA THR A 62 17.09 8.80 -14.41
C THR A 62 18.48 8.46 -13.85
N PHE A 63 18.57 8.10 -12.57
CA PHE A 63 19.84 8.04 -11.83
C PHE A 63 20.29 6.64 -11.44
N LEU A 64 19.38 5.66 -11.45
CA LEU A 64 19.77 4.28 -11.15
C LEU A 64 20.42 3.67 -12.39
N SER A 65 21.65 3.18 -12.23
CA SER A 65 22.36 2.57 -13.36
C SER A 65 21.63 1.29 -13.80
N LYS A 66 21.36 1.23 -15.10
CA LYS A 66 20.74 0.07 -15.75
C LYS A 66 21.55 -1.21 -15.48
N GLU A 67 22.87 -1.09 -15.49
CA GLU A 67 23.79 -2.20 -15.19
C GLU A 67 23.60 -2.74 -13.78
N ALA A 68 23.50 -1.87 -12.77
CA ALA A 68 23.26 -2.29 -11.38
C ALA A 68 21.92 -3.01 -11.25
N VAL A 69 20.85 -2.47 -11.85
CA VAL A 69 19.54 -3.12 -11.84
C VAL A 69 19.56 -4.45 -12.57
N LEU A 70 20.15 -4.51 -13.75
CA LEU A 70 20.26 -5.75 -14.52
C LEU A 70 21.12 -6.80 -13.80
N ARG A 71 22.17 -6.37 -13.10
CA ARG A 71 23.07 -7.28 -12.36
C ARG A 71 22.38 -7.92 -11.17
N HIS A 72 21.61 -7.13 -10.38
CA HIS A 72 21.03 -7.59 -9.11
C HIS A 72 19.55 -7.99 -9.20
N LEU A 73 18.78 -7.37 -10.10
CA LEU A 73 17.33 -7.59 -10.25
C LEU A 73 16.93 -8.00 -11.68
N GLY A 74 17.90 -8.13 -12.60
CA GLY A 74 17.63 -8.47 -13.98
C GLY A 74 17.23 -9.93 -14.19
N PRO A 75 16.79 -10.30 -15.40
CA PRO A 75 16.37 -11.67 -15.73
C PRO A 75 17.50 -12.72 -15.57
N LYS A 76 18.76 -12.29 -15.66
CA LYS A 76 19.97 -13.15 -15.51
C LYS A 76 20.61 -13.03 -14.12
N ALA A 77 20.06 -12.22 -13.20
CA ALA A 77 20.59 -12.05 -11.85
C ALA A 77 20.49 -13.36 -11.04
N ASN A 78 21.31 -13.44 -9.97
CA ASN A 78 21.17 -14.52 -9.01
C ASN A 78 19.76 -14.48 -8.39
N LYS A 79 19.00 -15.54 -8.61
CA LYS A 79 17.59 -15.60 -8.16
C LYS A 79 17.45 -15.42 -6.66
N VAL A 80 18.33 -16.05 -5.86
CA VAL A 80 18.27 -15.96 -4.40
C VAL A 80 18.46 -14.50 -3.96
N GLU A 81 19.48 -13.83 -4.48
CA GLU A 81 19.75 -12.42 -4.18
C GLU A 81 18.60 -11.52 -4.63
N ALA A 82 18.16 -11.65 -5.89
CA ALA A 82 17.14 -10.81 -6.49
C ALA A 82 15.80 -10.89 -5.74
N TYR A 83 15.37 -12.11 -5.40
CA TYR A 83 14.09 -12.29 -4.69
C TYR A 83 14.19 -11.95 -3.20
N SER A 84 15.33 -12.22 -2.55
CA SER A 84 15.53 -11.80 -1.16
C SER A 84 15.52 -10.28 -1.04
N VAL A 85 16.26 -9.58 -1.90
CA VAL A 85 16.26 -8.11 -1.93
C VAL A 85 14.87 -7.57 -2.25
N ALA A 86 14.20 -8.09 -3.27
CA ALA A 86 12.88 -7.64 -3.66
C ALA A 86 11.84 -7.85 -2.54
N SER A 87 11.85 -9.03 -1.87
CA SER A 87 10.85 -9.35 -0.85
C SER A 87 11.07 -8.60 0.46
N VAL A 88 12.31 -8.33 0.86
CA VAL A 88 12.61 -7.69 2.16
C VAL A 88 12.69 -6.17 2.03
N SER A 89 12.98 -5.63 0.84
CA SER A 89 13.14 -4.18 0.64
C SER A 89 11.92 -3.37 1.08
N GLY A 90 10.70 -3.93 0.96
CA GLY A 90 9.47 -3.30 1.40
C GLY A 90 9.44 -2.98 2.90
N THR A 91 10.03 -3.86 3.74
CA THR A 91 10.14 -3.65 5.18
C THR A 91 11.05 -2.46 5.51
N VAL A 92 12.20 -2.39 4.83
CA VAL A 92 13.21 -1.33 5.03
C VAL A 92 12.70 0.01 4.52
N LEU A 93 12.02 -0.01 3.38
CA LEU A 93 11.53 1.19 2.70
C LEU A 93 10.18 1.69 3.26
N ALA A 94 9.54 0.90 4.14
CA ALA A 94 8.23 1.20 4.74
C ALA A 94 7.19 1.70 3.70
N VAL A 95 7.21 1.12 2.50
CA VAL A 95 6.35 1.55 1.39
C VAL A 95 4.89 1.18 1.63
N CYS A 96 4.00 2.08 1.29
CA CYS A 96 2.55 1.83 1.25
C CYS A 96 2.11 1.37 -0.16
N SER A 97 0.85 0.95 -0.28
CA SER A 97 0.26 0.55 -1.58
C SER A 97 0.33 1.64 -2.65
N CYS A 98 0.34 2.93 -2.25
CA CYS A 98 0.43 4.06 -3.17
C CYS A 98 1.85 4.28 -3.71
N SER A 99 2.86 4.15 -2.82
CA SER A 99 4.25 4.45 -3.17
C SER A 99 4.95 3.28 -3.86
N VAL A 100 4.52 2.04 -3.62
CA VAL A 100 5.10 0.88 -4.28
C VAL A 100 4.87 0.89 -5.79
N LEU A 101 3.74 1.40 -6.27
CA LEU A 101 3.38 1.41 -7.69
C LEU A 101 4.34 2.24 -8.55
N PRO A 102 4.63 3.52 -8.22
CA PRO A 102 5.63 4.29 -8.94
C PRO A 102 7.02 3.66 -8.89
N MET A 103 7.44 3.13 -7.71
CA MET A 103 8.73 2.47 -7.57
C MET A 103 8.82 1.20 -8.42
N PHE A 104 7.79 0.35 -8.39
CA PHE A 104 7.66 -0.81 -9.26
C PHE A 104 7.80 -0.43 -10.74
N ALA A 105 7.05 0.59 -11.17
CA ALA A 105 7.11 1.09 -12.54
C ALA A 105 8.52 1.60 -12.89
N GLY A 106 9.19 2.30 -11.96
CA GLY A 106 10.55 2.79 -12.13
C GLY A 106 11.55 1.66 -12.31
N ILE A 107 11.64 0.72 -11.35
CA ILE A 107 12.60 -0.40 -11.42
C ILE A 107 12.34 -1.32 -12.62
N TYR A 108 11.07 -1.55 -12.94
CA TYR A 108 10.70 -2.36 -14.10
C TYR A 108 11.10 -1.68 -15.42
N ARG A 109 10.95 -0.35 -15.56
CA ARG A 109 11.40 0.41 -16.74
C ARG A 109 12.92 0.39 -16.90
N VAL A 110 13.67 0.48 -15.81
CA VAL A 110 15.15 0.43 -15.84
C VAL A 110 15.68 -0.95 -16.21
N GLY A 111 14.91 -2.02 -16.07
CA GLY A 111 15.28 -3.34 -16.54
C GLY A 111 15.21 -4.46 -15.53
N ALA A 112 14.60 -4.24 -14.37
CA ALA A 112 14.34 -5.34 -13.44
C ALA A 112 13.51 -6.43 -14.12
N GLY A 113 13.81 -7.70 -13.83
CA GLY A 113 13.02 -8.83 -14.27
C GLY A 113 11.62 -8.80 -13.70
N LEU A 114 10.63 -9.29 -14.43
CA LEU A 114 9.23 -9.30 -14.01
C LEU A 114 9.04 -10.04 -12.67
N GLY A 115 9.79 -11.12 -12.45
CA GLY A 115 9.72 -11.89 -11.21
C GLY A 115 10.10 -11.09 -9.96
N PRO A 116 11.33 -10.58 -9.85
CA PRO A 116 11.72 -9.72 -8.73
C PRO A 116 10.85 -8.48 -8.59
N ALA A 117 10.46 -7.84 -9.70
CA ALA A 117 9.58 -6.69 -9.67
C ALA A 117 8.18 -7.03 -9.10
N ALA A 118 7.61 -8.19 -9.49
CA ALA A 118 6.33 -8.68 -8.95
C ALA A 118 6.45 -9.07 -7.47
N ALA A 119 7.56 -9.68 -7.06
CA ALA A 119 7.84 -9.97 -5.65
C ALA A 119 7.87 -8.70 -4.81
N PHE A 120 8.58 -7.66 -5.26
CA PHE A 120 8.61 -6.34 -4.61
C PHE A 120 7.21 -5.69 -4.54
N LEU A 121 6.46 -5.74 -5.65
CA LEU A 121 5.11 -5.17 -5.73
C LEU A 121 4.16 -5.80 -4.71
N TYR A 122 4.24 -7.11 -4.52
CA TYR A 122 3.38 -7.85 -3.59
C TYR A 122 3.85 -7.67 -2.14
N SER A 123 5.11 -7.95 -1.87
CA SER A 123 5.64 -7.96 -0.50
C SER A 123 5.82 -6.55 0.08
N GLY A 124 6.09 -5.54 -0.75
CA GLY A 124 6.37 -4.19 -0.31
C GLY A 124 5.36 -3.64 0.69
N PRO A 125 4.10 -3.45 0.31
CA PRO A 125 3.09 -2.92 1.22
C PRO A 125 2.69 -3.89 2.33
N ALA A 126 2.70 -5.21 2.04
CA ALA A 126 2.31 -6.23 3.01
C ALA A 126 3.29 -6.36 4.18
N LEU A 127 4.58 -6.08 3.92
CA LEU A 127 5.67 -6.12 4.89
C LEU A 127 5.99 -4.76 5.54
N ASN A 128 5.16 -3.75 5.35
CA ASN A 128 5.35 -2.49 6.04
C ASN A 128 5.41 -2.74 7.57
N ILE A 129 6.53 -2.37 8.19
CA ILE A 129 6.80 -2.68 9.61
C ILE A 129 5.73 -2.11 10.54
N LEU A 130 5.20 -0.92 10.24
CA LEU A 130 4.12 -0.32 11.04
C LEU A 130 2.81 -1.11 10.91
N ALA A 131 2.50 -1.60 9.70
CA ALA A 131 1.31 -2.40 9.46
C ALA A 131 1.40 -3.78 10.13
N ILE A 132 2.58 -4.43 10.11
CA ILE A 132 2.80 -5.71 10.81
C ILE A 132 2.62 -5.50 12.30
N PHE A 133 3.27 -4.47 12.87
CA PHE A 133 3.19 -4.17 14.29
C PHE A 133 1.76 -3.86 14.74
N LEU A 134 1.03 -3.06 13.95
CA LEU A 134 -0.37 -2.73 14.23
C LEU A 134 -1.28 -3.95 14.09
N THR A 135 -1.06 -4.79 13.07
CA THR A 135 -1.79 -6.05 12.91
C THR A 135 -1.60 -6.96 14.12
N ALA A 136 -0.34 -7.16 14.53
CA ALA A 136 -0.01 -8.01 15.69
C ALA A 136 -0.63 -7.48 16.98
N ARG A 137 -0.75 -6.17 17.11
CA ARG A 137 -1.29 -5.52 18.30
C ARG A 137 -2.82 -5.54 18.35
N VAL A 138 -3.49 -5.32 17.23
CA VAL A 138 -4.96 -5.13 17.15
C VAL A 138 -5.69 -6.45 16.89
N LEU A 139 -5.19 -7.24 15.93
CA LEU A 139 -5.83 -8.50 15.53
C LEU A 139 -5.21 -9.74 16.18
N GLY A 140 -4.06 -9.58 16.82
CA GLY A 140 -3.35 -10.65 17.51
C GLY A 140 -1.97 -10.94 16.91
N PHE A 141 -1.06 -11.36 17.78
CA PHE A 141 0.35 -11.60 17.43
C PHE A 141 0.50 -12.69 16.35
N GLU A 142 -0.35 -13.72 16.40
CA GLU A 142 -0.34 -14.83 15.45
C GLU A 142 -0.70 -14.38 14.04
N ILE A 143 -1.75 -13.53 13.88
CA ILE A 143 -2.11 -12.94 12.58
C ILE A 143 -1.00 -12.03 12.04
N GLY A 144 -0.34 -11.28 12.95
CA GLY A 144 0.79 -10.42 12.58
C GLY A 144 1.97 -11.21 12.00
N ILE A 145 2.34 -12.31 12.65
CA ILE A 145 3.39 -13.22 12.15
C ILE A 145 2.97 -13.90 10.86
N ALA A 146 1.74 -14.44 10.80
CA ALA A 146 1.21 -15.11 9.62
C ALA A 146 1.20 -14.15 8.40
N ARG A 147 0.84 -12.87 8.60
CA ARG A 147 0.93 -11.82 7.58
C ARG A 147 2.37 -11.63 7.09
N ALA A 148 3.34 -11.51 8.00
CA ALA A 148 4.74 -11.30 7.64
C ALA A 148 5.32 -12.48 6.86
N ILE A 149 5.14 -13.70 7.36
CA ILE A 149 5.61 -14.93 6.72
C ILE A 149 4.91 -15.10 5.36
N GLY A 150 3.59 -14.95 5.32
CA GLY A 150 2.80 -15.04 4.10
C GLY A 150 3.27 -14.05 3.03
N ALA A 151 3.50 -12.81 3.40
CA ALA A 151 3.96 -11.78 2.46
C ALA A 151 5.34 -12.09 1.85
N ILE A 152 6.29 -12.61 2.63
CA ILE A 152 7.62 -13.00 2.13
C ILE A 152 7.50 -14.22 1.21
N VAL A 153 6.92 -15.31 1.72
CA VAL A 153 6.86 -16.59 1.02
C VAL A 153 6.08 -16.45 -0.30
N PHE A 154 4.90 -15.83 -0.24
CA PHE A 154 4.07 -15.71 -1.44
C PHE A 154 4.56 -14.62 -2.39
N GLY A 155 5.22 -13.58 -1.89
CA GLY A 155 5.93 -12.63 -2.74
C GLY A 155 6.97 -13.32 -3.63
N ILE A 156 7.77 -14.23 -3.04
CA ILE A 156 8.76 -15.03 -3.78
C ILE A 156 8.07 -15.99 -4.75
N ILE A 157 7.05 -16.72 -4.29
CA ILE A 157 6.33 -17.71 -5.13
C ILE A 157 5.65 -17.02 -6.31
N ILE A 158 4.90 -15.94 -6.09
CA ILE A 158 4.23 -15.17 -7.14
C ILE A 158 5.26 -14.66 -8.13
N GLY A 159 6.35 -14.08 -7.64
CA GLY A 159 7.42 -13.59 -8.49
C GLY A 159 8.06 -14.69 -9.34
N LEU A 160 8.34 -15.87 -8.76
CA LEU A 160 8.90 -17.01 -9.49
C LEU A 160 7.94 -17.52 -10.57
N ILE A 161 6.65 -17.64 -10.26
CA ILE A 161 5.64 -18.08 -11.24
C ILE A 161 5.54 -17.06 -12.37
N MET A 162 5.50 -15.75 -12.06
CA MET A 162 5.49 -14.70 -13.08
C MET A 162 6.71 -14.76 -13.99
N ALA A 163 7.90 -14.99 -13.43
CA ALA A 163 9.13 -15.14 -14.21
C ALA A 163 9.11 -16.37 -15.14
N VAL A 164 8.51 -17.48 -14.69
CA VAL A 164 8.41 -18.71 -15.49
C VAL A 164 7.37 -18.56 -16.60
N VAL A 165 6.16 -18.08 -16.24
CA VAL A 165 5.05 -17.94 -17.19
C VAL A 165 5.37 -16.96 -18.32
N PHE A 166 6.07 -15.87 -18.01
CA PHE A 166 6.41 -14.82 -18.97
C PHE A 166 7.88 -14.82 -19.39
N ARG A 167 8.55 -15.99 -19.28
CA ARG A 167 9.98 -16.12 -19.57
C ARG A 167 10.35 -15.65 -20.99
N LYS A 168 9.54 -15.95 -21.99
CA LYS A 168 9.79 -15.54 -23.37
C LYS A 168 9.74 -14.03 -23.54
N ASP A 169 8.67 -13.40 -23.02
CA ASP A 169 8.51 -11.94 -23.06
C ASP A 169 9.67 -11.21 -22.36
N GLU A 170 10.17 -11.78 -21.24
CA GLU A 170 11.27 -11.20 -20.48
C GLU A 170 12.63 -11.40 -21.15
N GLN A 171 12.82 -12.51 -21.89
CA GLN A 171 14.02 -12.73 -22.68
C GLN A 171 14.09 -11.74 -23.85
N GLU A 172 13.01 -11.59 -24.61
CA GLU A 172 12.91 -10.62 -25.71
C GLU A 172 13.16 -9.19 -25.20
N ARG A 173 12.57 -8.84 -24.06
CA ARG A 173 12.78 -7.54 -23.42
C ARG A 173 14.23 -7.34 -22.98
N ALA A 174 14.87 -8.37 -22.44
CA ALA A 174 16.28 -8.32 -22.04
C ALA A 174 17.20 -8.19 -23.26
N GLU A 175 16.88 -8.83 -24.38
CA GLU A 175 17.63 -8.70 -25.65
C GLU A 175 17.51 -7.29 -26.25
N ILE A 176 16.29 -6.73 -26.28
CA ILE A 176 16.06 -5.34 -26.71
C ILE A 176 16.82 -4.37 -25.79
N ALA A 177 16.79 -4.62 -24.51
CA ALA A 177 17.50 -3.78 -23.53
C ALA A 177 19.03 -3.88 -23.68
N ALA A 178 19.56 -5.06 -24.03
CA ALA A 178 20.98 -5.27 -24.28
C ALA A 178 21.46 -4.69 -25.63
N ALA A 179 20.55 -4.56 -26.61
CA ALA A 179 20.84 -3.94 -27.89
C ALA A 179 20.85 -2.41 -27.87
N MET A 180 20.34 -1.80 -26.79
CA MET A 180 20.42 -0.35 -26.62
C MET A 180 21.85 0.07 -26.26
N PRO A 181 22.31 1.25 -26.74
CA PRO A 181 23.61 1.78 -26.35
C PRO A 181 23.76 1.85 -24.83
N ASP A 182 24.96 1.54 -24.35
CA ASP A 182 25.26 1.68 -22.94
C ASP A 182 25.00 3.11 -22.48
N PRO A 183 24.32 3.29 -21.34
CA PRO A 183 24.15 4.62 -20.79
C PRO A 183 25.52 5.23 -20.47
N PRO A 184 25.66 6.55 -20.56
CA PRO A 184 26.92 7.22 -20.23
C PRO A 184 27.33 6.85 -18.80
N PRO A 185 28.65 6.73 -18.54
CA PRO A 185 29.15 6.31 -17.24
C PRO A 185 28.59 7.19 -16.13
N ALA A 186 28.22 6.56 -15.01
CA ALA A 186 27.64 7.27 -13.88
C ALA A 186 28.56 8.41 -13.41
N ARG A 187 28.11 9.65 -13.53
CA ARG A 187 28.87 10.86 -13.18
C ARG A 187 29.14 10.98 -11.67
N ARG A 188 28.34 10.25 -10.85
CA ARG A 188 28.40 10.31 -9.39
C ARG A 188 28.95 9.02 -8.80
N ARG A 189 29.62 9.18 -7.66
CA ARG A 189 30.07 8.04 -6.86
C ARG A 189 28.86 7.32 -6.28
N LEU A 190 28.95 6.00 -6.13
CA LEU A 190 27.86 5.15 -5.63
C LEU A 190 27.27 5.66 -4.30
N TRP A 191 28.13 6.08 -3.35
CA TRP A 191 27.68 6.58 -2.05
C TRP A 191 26.83 7.85 -2.15
N GLN A 192 27.08 8.73 -3.14
CA GLN A 192 26.29 9.93 -3.38
C GLN A 192 24.89 9.57 -3.86
N THR A 193 24.80 8.61 -4.77
CA THR A 193 23.50 8.08 -5.24
C THR A 193 22.73 7.40 -4.12
N VAL A 194 23.41 6.57 -3.32
CA VAL A 194 22.80 5.89 -2.16
C VAL A 194 22.29 6.91 -1.13
N LEU A 195 23.11 7.90 -0.78
CA LEU A 195 22.70 8.93 0.19
C LEU A 195 21.51 9.76 -0.32
N TYR A 196 21.52 10.11 -1.60
CA TYR A 196 20.41 10.83 -2.23
C TYR A 196 19.10 10.03 -2.15
N PHE A 197 19.10 8.76 -2.55
CA PHE A 197 17.92 7.89 -2.44
C PHE A 197 17.53 7.66 -0.99
N ALA A 198 18.47 7.48 -0.07
CA ALA A 198 18.19 7.32 1.35
C ALA A 198 17.47 8.56 1.93
N CYS A 199 17.90 9.77 1.56
CA CYS A 199 17.22 10.99 1.99
C CYS A 199 15.83 11.15 1.36
N MET A 200 15.66 10.79 0.09
CA MET A 200 14.33 10.78 -0.55
C MET A 200 13.37 9.77 0.12
N MET A 201 13.88 8.57 0.44
CA MET A 201 13.12 7.57 1.17
C MET A 201 12.78 8.01 2.59
N ALA A 202 13.75 8.60 3.31
CA ALA A 202 13.52 9.16 4.64
C ALA A 202 12.47 10.29 4.60
N PHE A 203 12.52 11.15 3.58
CA PHE A 203 11.49 12.15 3.36
C PHE A 203 10.10 11.52 3.23
N LEU A 204 9.96 10.50 2.39
CA LEU A 204 8.71 9.77 2.19
C LEU A 204 8.23 9.13 3.51
N VAL A 205 9.11 8.43 4.21
CA VAL A 205 8.79 7.73 5.47
C VAL A 205 8.32 8.72 6.53
N PHE A 206 9.04 9.83 6.71
CA PHE A 206 8.66 10.82 7.72
C PHE A 206 7.39 11.60 7.34
N SER A 207 7.18 11.93 6.07
CA SER A 207 5.97 12.63 5.65
C SER A 207 4.70 11.78 5.80
N ASP A 208 4.81 10.46 5.61
CA ASP A 208 3.69 9.49 5.73
C ASP A 208 3.62 8.83 7.12
N TRP A 209 4.43 9.30 8.10
CA TRP A 209 4.43 8.72 9.45
C TRP A 209 3.09 8.89 10.14
N TYR A 210 2.51 7.77 10.57
CA TYR A 210 1.17 7.71 11.13
C TYR A 210 1.15 7.92 12.66
N ASN A 211 0.04 8.48 13.16
CA ASN A 211 -0.21 8.56 14.60
C ASN A 211 -0.49 7.16 15.16
N PRO A 212 0.32 6.65 16.12
CA PRO A 212 0.14 5.29 16.64
C PRO A 212 -1.12 5.12 17.48
N GLY A 213 -1.86 6.21 17.78
CA GLY A 213 -3.08 6.17 18.59
C GLY A 213 -2.85 5.79 20.06
N ASN A 214 -1.62 5.80 20.53
CA ASN A 214 -1.32 5.49 21.93
C ASN A 214 -1.77 6.62 22.83
N VAL A 215 -2.63 6.27 23.80
CA VAL A 215 -3.19 7.21 24.78
C VAL A 215 -3.07 6.66 26.18
N VAL A 216 -3.07 7.56 27.16
CA VAL A 216 -3.30 7.21 28.55
C VAL A 216 -4.65 7.79 28.93
N VAL A 217 -5.62 6.91 29.13
CA VAL A 217 -6.96 7.31 29.58
C VAL A 217 -6.99 7.33 31.10
N SER A 218 -7.31 8.48 31.67
CA SER A 218 -7.53 8.65 33.09
C SER A 218 -9.02 8.53 33.36
N THR A 219 -9.45 7.52 34.12
CA THR A 219 -10.84 7.37 34.53
C THR A 219 -11.16 8.29 35.71
N ALA A 220 -12.43 8.53 35.97
CA ALA A 220 -12.91 9.36 37.11
C ALA A 220 -12.41 8.85 38.48
N ASP A 221 -12.12 7.55 38.57
CA ASP A 221 -11.58 6.90 39.78
C ASP A 221 -10.06 7.13 39.96
N GLY A 222 -9.42 7.88 39.05
CA GLY A 222 -7.98 8.13 39.08
C GLY A 222 -7.12 7.02 38.51
N THR A 223 -7.71 5.97 37.98
CA THR A 223 -6.95 4.87 37.29
C THR A 223 -6.42 5.35 35.94
N ARG A 224 -5.12 5.19 35.69
CA ARG A 224 -4.49 5.51 34.41
C ARG A 224 -4.35 4.24 33.58
N ILE A 225 -5.03 4.18 32.45
CA ILE A 225 -5.06 3.04 31.56
C ILE A 225 -4.23 3.38 30.30
N PRO A 226 -3.00 2.83 30.15
CA PRO A 226 -2.26 2.94 28.90
C PRO A 226 -2.96 2.08 27.84
N ALA A 227 -3.40 2.70 26.78
CA ALA A 227 -4.22 2.04 25.77
C ALA A 227 -3.94 2.56 24.36
N VAL A 228 -4.47 1.88 23.38
CA VAL A 228 -4.61 2.38 22.01
C VAL A 228 -6.05 2.81 21.82
N MET A 229 -6.25 4.01 21.33
CA MET A 229 -7.57 4.48 20.94
C MET A 229 -7.97 3.79 19.65
N LEU A 230 -9.02 2.97 19.68
CA LEU A 230 -9.55 2.27 18.52
C LEU A 230 -10.63 3.08 17.83
N GLN A 231 -11.55 3.63 18.60
CA GLN A 231 -12.67 4.42 18.10
C GLN A 231 -13.05 5.50 19.10
N GLU A 232 -13.41 6.66 18.60
CA GLU A 232 -13.99 7.75 19.38
C GLU A 232 -15.30 8.19 18.75
N THR A 233 -16.38 8.07 19.50
CA THR A 233 -17.71 8.58 19.16
C THR A 233 -18.03 9.82 19.99
N ARG A 234 -19.22 10.40 19.79
CA ARG A 234 -19.62 11.60 20.59
C ARG A 234 -19.70 11.31 22.08
N ASP A 235 -20.15 10.11 22.44
CA ASP A 235 -20.51 9.74 23.81
C ASP A 235 -19.58 8.70 24.43
N GLU A 236 -18.85 7.94 23.64
CA GLU A 236 -18.03 6.80 24.06
C GLU A 236 -16.66 6.78 23.38
N ILE A 237 -15.67 6.19 24.07
CA ILE A 237 -14.35 5.89 23.54
C ILE A 237 -14.10 4.39 23.68
N VAL A 238 -13.72 3.74 22.58
CA VAL A 238 -13.27 2.33 22.57
C VAL A 238 -11.75 2.33 22.60
N ILE A 239 -11.20 1.70 23.63
CA ILE A 239 -9.75 1.57 23.83
C ILE A 239 -9.35 0.12 23.97
N GLN A 240 -8.14 -0.19 23.53
CA GLN A 240 -7.50 -1.49 23.76
C GLN A 240 -6.34 -1.31 24.73
N VAL A 241 -6.35 -2.08 25.81
CA VAL A 241 -5.35 -2.01 26.87
C VAL A 241 -3.97 -2.41 26.35
N ASP A 242 -2.97 -1.54 26.51
CA ASP A 242 -1.59 -1.75 26.04
C ASP A 242 -0.68 -2.40 27.09
N ARG A 243 -0.96 -2.15 28.36
CA ARG A 243 -0.24 -2.72 29.50
C ARG A 243 -1.22 -3.16 30.57
N PRO A 244 -0.94 -4.25 31.28
CA PRO A 244 -1.88 -4.74 32.32
C PRO A 244 -2.03 -3.66 33.41
N VAL A 245 -3.29 -3.33 33.73
CA VAL A 245 -3.63 -2.37 34.79
C VAL A 245 -4.79 -2.95 35.59
N ALA A 246 -4.63 -3.07 36.88
CA ALA A 246 -5.64 -3.68 37.79
C ALA A 246 -6.06 -5.09 37.30
N ASN A 247 -7.32 -5.29 36.98
CA ASN A 247 -7.86 -6.56 36.50
C ASN A 247 -7.85 -6.71 34.97
N LEU A 248 -7.30 -5.71 34.23
CA LEU A 248 -7.31 -5.67 32.77
C LEU A 248 -6.04 -6.27 32.23
N LYS A 249 -6.17 -7.12 31.22
CA LYS A 249 -5.07 -7.77 30.51
C LYS A 249 -4.70 -6.96 29.26
N VAL A 250 -3.47 -7.18 28.78
CA VAL A 250 -3.05 -6.63 27.48
C VAL A 250 -3.95 -7.19 26.38
N GLY A 251 -4.50 -6.30 25.56
CA GLY A 251 -5.40 -6.68 24.49
C GLY A 251 -6.89 -6.58 24.83
N ASP A 252 -7.25 -6.43 26.11
CA ASP A 252 -8.63 -6.26 26.50
C ASP A 252 -9.20 -4.98 25.87
N LYS A 253 -10.39 -5.09 25.29
CA LYS A 253 -11.12 -3.97 24.73
C LYS A 253 -12.14 -3.47 25.75
N ILE A 254 -12.15 -2.17 25.95
CA ILE A 254 -13.05 -1.51 26.91
C ILE A 254 -13.71 -0.35 26.18
N THR A 255 -15.03 -0.31 26.34
CA THR A 255 -15.82 0.88 25.96
C THR A 255 -16.06 1.70 27.22
N LEU A 256 -15.58 2.92 27.20
CA LEU A 256 -15.75 3.88 28.30
C LEU A 256 -16.66 5.02 27.83
N ALA A 257 -17.67 5.32 28.63
CA ALA A 257 -18.46 6.53 28.40
C ALA A 257 -17.60 7.77 28.67
N LYS A 258 -17.74 8.82 27.88
CA LYS A 258 -16.97 10.08 28.08
C LYS A 258 -17.22 10.71 29.47
N THR A 259 -18.33 10.38 30.10
CA THR A 259 -18.65 10.80 31.48
C THR A 259 -17.80 10.10 32.55
N GLU A 260 -17.24 8.95 32.25
CA GLU A 260 -16.38 8.15 33.14
C GLU A 260 -14.89 8.48 32.98
N ILE A 261 -14.57 9.35 32.02
CA ILE A 261 -13.22 9.73 31.66
C ILE A 261 -12.89 11.09 32.22
N ALA A 262 -11.87 11.15 33.06
CA ALA A 262 -11.35 12.44 33.60
C ALA A 262 -10.46 13.16 32.57
N GLY A 263 -9.77 12.40 31.68
CA GLY A 263 -8.93 12.95 30.63
C GLY A 263 -8.31 11.88 29.77
N VAL A 264 -7.96 12.29 28.54
CA VAL A 264 -7.22 11.45 27.59
C VAL A 264 -5.93 12.20 27.24
N GLU A 265 -4.79 11.62 27.58
CA GLU A 265 -3.47 12.17 27.29
C GLU A 265 -2.80 11.31 26.22
N GLU A 266 -2.10 11.92 25.26
CA GLU A 266 -1.28 11.17 24.30
C GLU A 266 -0.10 10.50 25.03
N ALA A 267 0.03 9.18 24.87
CA ALA A 267 1.13 8.44 25.49
C ALA A 267 2.45 8.81 24.81
N GLN A 268 3.37 9.38 25.56
CA GLN A 268 4.70 9.74 25.08
C GLN A 268 5.55 8.49 24.91
N ASN A 269 5.84 8.14 23.64
CA ASN A 269 6.78 7.12 23.25
C ASN A 269 7.59 7.61 22.04
N TRP A 270 8.67 6.87 21.69
CA TRP A 270 9.53 7.27 20.59
C TRP A 270 8.77 7.41 19.25
N VAL A 271 7.74 6.56 19.00
CA VAL A 271 6.92 6.62 17.78
C VAL A 271 6.08 7.90 17.73
N MET A 272 5.51 8.30 18.88
CA MET A 272 4.77 9.56 19.02
C MET A 272 5.70 10.76 18.90
N SER A 273 6.89 10.70 19.49
CA SER A 273 7.89 11.77 19.33
C SER A 273 8.28 11.99 17.87
N VAL A 274 8.44 10.92 17.10
CA VAL A 274 8.68 10.99 15.64
C VAL A 274 7.45 11.57 14.93
N TYR A 275 6.24 11.15 15.29
CA TYR A 275 5.00 11.68 14.71
C TYR A 275 4.86 13.19 14.94
N GLN A 276 5.11 13.66 16.15
CA GLN A 276 5.08 15.10 16.48
C GLN A 276 6.14 15.91 15.71
N ALA A 277 7.32 15.30 15.49
CA ALA A 277 8.43 15.91 14.76
C ALA A 277 8.41 15.65 13.25
N LYS A 278 7.45 14.87 12.71
CA LYS A 278 7.48 14.34 11.34
C LYS A 278 7.68 15.41 10.26
N TRP A 279 7.03 16.56 10.37
CA TRP A 279 7.16 17.63 9.40
C TRP A 279 8.52 18.33 9.46
N TYR A 280 9.13 18.43 10.65
CA TYR A 280 10.50 18.97 10.79
C TYR A 280 11.52 18.00 10.22
N LEU A 281 11.35 16.68 10.47
CA LEU A 281 12.20 15.63 9.91
C LEU A 281 12.05 15.55 8.40
N ALA A 282 10.83 15.56 7.89
CA ALA A 282 10.58 15.60 6.44
C ALA A 282 11.18 16.85 5.80
N ALA A 283 11.00 18.05 6.41
CA ALA A 283 11.58 19.28 5.89
C ALA A 283 13.12 19.22 5.88
N ALA A 284 13.74 18.68 6.92
CA ALA A 284 15.20 18.49 6.98
C ALA A 284 15.70 17.54 5.88
N MET A 285 15.02 16.43 5.65
CA MET A 285 15.37 15.50 4.56
C MET A 285 15.11 16.12 3.19
N GLY A 286 14.01 16.85 3.01
CA GLY A 286 13.73 17.59 1.79
C GLY A 286 14.80 18.64 1.48
N LEU A 287 15.23 19.40 2.49
CA LEU A 287 16.31 20.37 2.35
C LEU A 287 17.64 19.68 1.98
N ALA A 288 17.94 18.54 2.62
CA ALA A 288 19.11 17.73 2.30
C ALA A 288 19.09 17.28 0.82
N VAL A 289 17.93 16.79 0.34
CA VAL A 289 17.73 16.43 -1.08
C VAL A 289 17.97 17.64 -1.99
N LEU A 290 17.39 18.81 -1.68
CA LEU A 290 17.57 20.03 -2.46
C LEU A 290 19.04 20.48 -2.52
N LEU A 291 19.76 20.42 -1.37
CA LEU A 291 21.18 20.74 -1.32
C LEU A 291 22.03 19.77 -2.14
N MET A 292 21.72 18.45 -2.08
CA MET A 292 22.39 17.45 -2.90
C MET A 292 22.11 17.68 -4.39
N VAL A 293 20.88 18.00 -4.76
CA VAL A 293 20.50 18.31 -6.14
C VAL A 293 21.26 19.54 -6.62
N TRP A 294 21.28 20.59 -5.84
CA TRP A 294 22.02 21.81 -6.19
C TRP A 294 23.55 21.57 -6.34
N ARG A 295 24.13 20.71 -5.51
CA ARG A 295 25.59 20.51 -5.45
C ARG A 295 26.11 19.45 -6.41
N TRP A 296 25.30 18.40 -6.71
CA TRP A 296 25.75 17.20 -7.41
C TRP A 296 25.11 16.96 -8.76
N PHE A 297 24.07 17.71 -9.11
CA PHE A 297 23.29 17.44 -10.32
C PHE A 297 23.42 18.58 -11.33
N ASP A 298 23.56 18.21 -12.60
CA ASP A 298 23.54 19.14 -13.70
C ASP A 298 22.10 19.52 -14.09
N ARG A 299 21.95 20.68 -14.78
CA ARG A 299 20.64 21.17 -15.23
C ARG A 299 19.92 20.18 -16.15
N ASP A 300 20.66 19.47 -17.00
CA ASP A 300 20.09 18.51 -17.94
C ASP A 300 19.57 17.26 -17.20
N GLU A 301 20.29 16.80 -16.20
CA GLU A 301 19.86 15.69 -15.32
C GLU A 301 18.60 16.05 -14.55
N ILE A 302 18.52 17.28 -14.01
CA ILE A 302 17.33 17.76 -13.29
C ILE A 302 16.14 17.84 -14.25
N LYS A 303 16.35 18.32 -15.46
CA LYS A 303 15.30 18.39 -16.49
C LYS A 303 14.80 17.01 -16.89
N GLU A 304 15.70 16.06 -17.07
CA GLU A 304 15.34 14.68 -17.37
C GLU A 304 14.58 14.02 -16.21
N TRP A 305 15.04 14.22 -14.97
CA TRP A 305 14.34 13.76 -13.77
C TRP A 305 12.93 14.34 -13.66
N MET A 306 12.76 15.66 -13.87
CA MET A 306 11.44 16.30 -13.86
C MET A 306 10.52 15.76 -14.98
N ASN A 307 11.06 15.55 -16.18
CA ASN A 307 10.30 15.00 -17.29
C ASN A 307 9.83 13.56 -16.97
N ASN A 308 10.71 12.70 -16.47
CA ASN A 308 10.36 11.34 -16.07
C ASN A 308 9.34 11.34 -14.93
N THR A 309 9.50 12.21 -13.94
CA THR A 309 8.52 12.38 -12.84
C THR A 309 7.16 12.81 -13.38
N TRP A 310 7.13 13.77 -14.31
CA TRP A 310 5.90 14.25 -14.93
C TRP A 310 5.23 13.18 -15.81
N ASP A 311 6.00 12.35 -16.51
CA ASP A 311 5.46 11.22 -17.28
C ASP A 311 4.82 10.17 -16.38
N PHE A 312 5.40 9.88 -15.22
CA PHE A 312 4.77 9.05 -14.20
C PHE A 312 3.51 9.72 -13.64
N ALA A 313 3.54 11.02 -13.35
CA ALA A 313 2.38 11.73 -12.83
C ALA A 313 1.19 11.68 -13.81
N LYS A 314 1.42 11.97 -15.08
CA LYS A 314 0.38 11.87 -16.13
C LYS A 314 -0.21 10.47 -16.26
N LEU A 315 0.60 9.44 -16.04
CA LEU A 315 0.17 8.05 -16.15
C LEU A 315 -0.58 7.59 -14.90
N LEU A 316 -0.03 7.87 -13.71
CA LEU A 316 -0.47 7.24 -12.46
C LEU A 316 -1.58 8.04 -11.76
N VAL A 317 -1.47 9.38 -11.71
CA VAL A 317 -2.42 10.21 -10.95
C VAL A 317 -3.86 10.06 -11.42
N PRO A 318 -4.19 10.14 -12.72
CA PRO A 318 -5.56 9.96 -13.18
C PRO A 318 -6.13 8.57 -12.88
N LEU A 319 -5.28 7.53 -12.98
CA LEU A 319 -5.69 6.15 -12.71
C LEU A 319 -5.95 5.93 -11.21
N LEU A 320 -5.11 6.50 -10.34
CA LEU A 320 -5.29 6.43 -8.89
C LEU A 320 -6.57 7.16 -8.46
N PHE A 321 -6.74 8.40 -8.90
CA PHE A 321 -7.93 9.20 -8.53
C PHE A 321 -9.22 8.58 -9.07
N GLY A 322 -9.23 8.17 -10.35
CA GLY A 322 -10.36 7.48 -10.95
C GLY A 322 -10.70 6.17 -10.25
N GLY A 323 -9.67 5.38 -9.91
CA GLY A 323 -9.83 4.13 -9.18
C GLY A 323 -10.38 4.33 -7.76
N VAL A 324 -9.85 5.32 -7.01
CA VAL A 324 -10.34 5.66 -5.65
C VAL A 324 -11.80 6.09 -5.69
N PHE A 325 -12.18 6.90 -6.69
CA PHE A 325 -13.57 7.30 -6.89
C PHE A 325 -14.50 6.10 -7.12
N VAL A 326 -14.10 5.19 -8.02
CA VAL A 326 -14.90 3.98 -8.32
C VAL A 326 -15.03 3.08 -7.10
N VAL A 327 -13.95 2.90 -6.33
CA VAL A 327 -13.98 2.09 -5.11
C VAL A 327 -14.87 2.73 -4.04
N GLY A 328 -14.81 4.04 -3.84
CA GLY A 328 -15.69 4.75 -2.92
C GLY A 328 -17.17 4.62 -3.30
N PHE A 329 -17.47 4.69 -4.61
CA PHE A 329 -18.82 4.47 -5.11
C PHE A 329 -19.33 3.04 -4.89
N LEU A 330 -18.51 2.03 -5.27
CA LEU A 330 -18.87 0.62 -5.11
C LEU A 330 -18.96 0.23 -3.62
N GLY A 331 -18.07 0.74 -2.78
CA GLY A 331 -18.07 0.47 -1.34
C GLY A 331 -19.36 0.92 -0.67
N ALA A 332 -19.84 2.11 -1.02
CA ALA A 332 -21.09 2.64 -0.47
C ALA A 332 -22.37 1.89 -0.93
N LEU A 333 -22.26 1.07 -1.98
CA LEU A 333 -23.38 0.24 -2.45
C LEU A 333 -23.41 -1.15 -1.80
N LEU A 334 -22.32 -1.58 -1.17
CA LEU A 334 -22.21 -2.90 -0.53
C LEU A 334 -22.65 -2.82 0.93
N PRO A 335 -23.63 -3.62 1.37
CA PRO A 335 -24.04 -3.67 2.78
C PRO A 335 -22.99 -4.46 3.60
N ASP A 336 -22.48 -3.85 4.68
CA ASP A 336 -21.49 -4.45 5.58
C ASP A 336 -21.96 -5.80 6.18
N GLU A 337 -23.24 -5.89 6.53
CA GLU A 337 -23.85 -7.12 7.08
C GLU A 337 -23.79 -8.29 6.09
N GLN A 338 -23.96 -8.04 4.79
CA GLN A 338 -23.89 -9.11 3.78
C GLN A 338 -22.46 -9.56 3.55
N VAL A 339 -21.50 -8.64 3.63
CA VAL A 339 -20.08 -8.98 3.54
C VAL A 339 -19.67 -9.83 4.75
N ALA A 340 -20.05 -9.43 5.96
CA ALA A 340 -19.78 -10.19 7.18
C ALA A 340 -20.37 -11.62 7.14
N ALA A 341 -21.60 -11.78 6.66
CA ALA A 341 -22.24 -13.08 6.52
C ALA A 341 -21.56 -14.02 5.50
N LEU A 342 -20.85 -13.46 4.50
CA LEU A 342 -20.13 -14.24 3.48
C LEU A 342 -18.74 -14.71 3.93
N VAL A 343 -18.19 -14.14 5.01
CA VAL A 343 -16.81 -14.41 5.47
C VAL A 343 -16.75 -14.96 6.90
N GLY A 344 -17.89 -15.46 7.43
CA GLY A 344 -18.02 -15.94 8.81
C GLY A 344 -17.41 -17.32 9.09
N ASP A 345 -17.05 -18.08 8.06
CA ASP A 345 -16.47 -19.42 8.19
C ASP A 345 -15.11 -19.55 7.50
N ASN A 346 -14.37 -20.64 7.75
CA ASN A 346 -13.09 -20.91 7.08
C ASN A 346 -13.24 -21.72 5.78
N SER A 347 -14.38 -21.60 5.09
CA SER A 347 -14.58 -22.29 3.82
C SER A 347 -13.73 -21.71 2.69
N LEU A 348 -13.55 -22.48 1.62
CA LEU A 348 -12.93 -22.01 0.38
C LEU A 348 -13.67 -20.78 -0.17
N LYS A 349 -15.01 -20.79 -0.08
CA LYS A 349 -15.86 -19.69 -0.55
C LYS A 349 -15.57 -18.41 0.23
N SER A 350 -15.54 -18.47 1.55
CA SER A 350 -15.31 -17.31 2.41
C SER A 350 -13.93 -16.70 2.22
N ASN A 351 -12.88 -17.54 2.16
CA ASN A 351 -11.52 -17.09 1.91
C ASN A 351 -11.35 -16.51 0.49
N LEU A 352 -12.00 -17.11 -0.52
CA LEU A 352 -11.98 -16.60 -1.88
C LEU A 352 -12.69 -15.24 -2.00
N VAL A 353 -13.87 -15.10 -1.37
CA VAL A 353 -14.59 -13.82 -1.33
C VAL A 353 -13.76 -12.76 -0.63
N ALA A 354 -13.16 -13.05 0.51
CA ALA A 354 -12.28 -12.13 1.23
C ALA A 354 -11.08 -11.68 0.37
N SER A 355 -10.44 -12.61 -0.34
CA SER A 355 -9.32 -12.31 -1.25
C SER A 355 -9.76 -11.42 -2.43
N ILE A 356 -10.92 -11.70 -3.04
CA ILE A 356 -11.46 -10.89 -4.15
C ILE A 356 -11.84 -9.49 -3.66
N VAL A 357 -12.52 -9.40 -2.52
CA VAL A 357 -12.87 -8.12 -1.89
C VAL A 357 -11.61 -7.33 -1.58
N GLY A 358 -10.60 -7.95 -0.98
CA GLY A 358 -9.30 -7.32 -0.74
C GLY A 358 -8.65 -6.78 -2.02
N CYS A 359 -8.72 -7.54 -3.12
CA CYS A 359 -8.16 -7.11 -4.41
C CYS A 359 -8.94 -5.98 -5.10
N LEU A 360 -10.20 -5.80 -4.81
CA LEU A 360 -11.04 -4.79 -5.47
C LEU A 360 -11.14 -3.51 -4.67
N PHE A 361 -11.20 -3.62 -3.34
CA PHE A 361 -11.32 -2.47 -2.47
C PHE A 361 -9.97 -1.82 -2.21
N TYR A 362 -9.99 -0.50 -2.10
CA TYR A 362 -8.83 0.27 -1.69
C TYR A 362 -8.84 0.43 -0.18
N PHE A 363 -7.97 -0.31 0.49
CA PHE A 363 -7.66 -0.07 1.89
C PHE A 363 -6.29 0.60 1.98
N ALA A 364 -6.21 1.74 2.67
CA ALA A 364 -4.90 2.23 3.07
C ALA A 364 -4.31 1.26 4.10
N THR A 365 -3.03 0.95 3.98
CA THR A 365 -2.34 -0.14 4.70
C THR A 365 -2.59 -0.17 6.22
N LEU A 366 -2.87 0.99 6.82
CA LEU A 366 -3.14 1.11 8.25
C LEU A 366 -4.64 1.12 8.59
N THR A 367 -5.49 1.58 7.67
CA THR A 367 -6.96 1.64 7.91
C THR A 367 -7.65 0.29 7.70
N GLU A 368 -7.03 -0.64 6.99
CA GLU A 368 -7.57 -1.99 6.82
C GLU A 368 -7.71 -2.75 8.16
N ILE A 369 -6.81 -2.47 9.12
CA ILE A 369 -6.75 -3.19 10.38
C ILE A 369 -7.95 -2.90 11.29
N PRO A 370 -8.35 -1.64 11.55
CA PRO A 370 -9.58 -1.34 12.28
C PRO A 370 -10.85 -1.87 11.59
N ILE A 371 -10.88 -1.84 10.24
CA ILE A 371 -12.02 -2.37 9.47
C ILE A 371 -12.12 -3.89 9.67
N LEU A 372 -11.01 -4.61 9.56
CA LEU A 372 -10.98 -6.05 9.82
C LEU A 372 -11.32 -6.40 11.24
N GLN A 373 -10.86 -5.60 12.20
CA GLN A 373 -11.24 -5.78 13.59
C GLN A 373 -12.75 -5.70 13.76
N ALA A 374 -13.40 -4.68 13.21
CA ALA A 374 -14.86 -4.56 13.24
C ALA A 374 -15.55 -5.74 12.56
N LEU A 375 -15.06 -6.20 11.40
CA LEU A 375 -15.63 -7.36 10.71
C LEU A 375 -15.46 -8.66 11.54
N MET A 376 -14.31 -8.85 12.19
CA MET A 376 -14.09 -10.00 13.08
C MET A 376 -14.99 -9.95 14.32
N GLU A 377 -15.28 -8.78 14.87
CA GLU A 377 -16.26 -8.60 15.94
C GLU A 377 -17.69 -8.94 15.50
N HIS A 378 -18.01 -8.76 14.22
CA HIS A 378 -19.28 -9.15 13.60
C HIS A 378 -19.29 -10.61 13.07
N GLY A 379 -18.26 -11.40 13.42
CA GLY A 379 -18.24 -12.83 13.14
C GLY A 379 -17.38 -13.26 11.93
N MET A 380 -16.55 -12.39 11.37
CA MET A 380 -15.58 -12.78 10.34
C MET A 380 -14.53 -13.74 10.95
N HIS A 381 -14.32 -14.89 10.29
CA HIS A 381 -13.32 -15.87 10.73
C HIS A 381 -11.89 -15.39 10.47
N ALA A 382 -10.93 -15.82 11.28
CA ALA A 382 -9.50 -15.42 11.20
C ALA A 382 -8.84 -15.78 9.85
N GLY A 383 -9.27 -16.88 9.21
CA GLY A 383 -8.79 -17.28 7.88
C GLY A 383 -9.09 -16.24 6.80
N PRO A 384 -10.36 -15.91 6.51
CA PRO A 384 -10.74 -14.84 5.60
C PRO A 384 -10.13 -13.47 5.97
N ALA A 385 -9.98 -13.16 7.27
CA ALA A 385 -9.33 -11.93 7.71
C ALA A 385 -7.88 -11.87 7.24
N LEU A 386 -7.10 -12.95 7.40
CA LEU A 386 -5.73 -13.00 6.89
C LEU A 386 -5.67 -13.00 5.37
N ALA A 387 -6.61 -13.66 4.68
CA ALA A 387 -6.70 -13.65 3.22
C ALA A 387 -6.89 -12.21 2.69
N LEU A 388 -7.76 -11.43 3.32
CA LEU A 388 -7.99 -10.02 2.98
C LEU A 388 -6.73 -9.18 3.25
N LEU A 389 -6.07 -9.36 4.41
CA LEU A 389 -4.83 -8.67 4.78
C LEU A 389 -3.66 -8.90 3.82
N LEU A 390 -3.62 -10.05 3.15
CA LEU A 390 -2.56 -10.37 2.18
C LEU A 390 -2.91 -9.92 0.77
N ALA A 391 -4.20 -9.86 0.42
CA ALA A 391 -4.66 -9.43 -0.89
C ALA A 391 -4.76 -7.89 -1.01
N GLY A 392 -5.31 -7.21 0.01
CA GLY A 392 -5.64 -5.79 0.00
C GLY A 392 -4.45 -4.84 -0.20
N PRO A 393 -3.35 -4.96 0.56
CA PRO A 393 -2.21 -4.08 0.39
C PRO A 393 -1.51 -4.22 -0.96
N ALA A 394 -1.51 -5.42 -1.53
CA ALA A 394 -0.85 -5.71 -2.78
C ALA A 394 -1.66 -5.28 -4.00
N LEU A 395 -2.98 -5.35 -3.89
CA LEU A 395 -3.91 -5.09 -4.98
C LEU A 395 -5.08 -4.23 -4.50
N SER A 396 -5.52 -3.36 -5.38
CA SER A 396 -6.76 -2.62 -5.29
C SER A 396 -7.16 -2.22 -6.71
N LEU A 397 -8.40 -1.85 -6.94
CA LEU A 397 -8.82 -1.44 -8.29
C LEU A 397 -7.93 -0.33 -8.86
N PRO A 398 -7.59 0.75 -8.12
CA PRO A 398 -6.62 1.74 -8.57
C PRO A 398 -5.27 1.14 -8.94
N SER A 399 -4.74 0.26 -8.07
CA SER A 399 -3.45 -0.40 -8.28
C SER A 399 -3.46 -1.27 -9.54
N LEU A 400 -4.54 -2.02 -9.78
CA LEU A 400 -4.70 -2.86 -10.97
C LEU A 400 -4.67 -2.05 -12.26
N LEU A 401 -5.30 -0.87 -12.28
CA LEU A 401 -5.26 0.04 -13.44
C LEU A 401 -3.84 0.52 -13.73
N VAL A 402 -3.09 0.86 -12.67
CA VAL A 402 -1.68 1.26 -12.78
C VAL A 402 -0.81 0.09 -13.25
N ILE A 403 -0.89 -1.07 -12.61
CA ILE A 403 -0.12 -2.26 -12.97
C ILE A 403 -0.37 -2.63 -14.43
N ARG A 404 -1.64 -2.62 -14.86
CA ARG A 404 -2.02 -2.85 -16.26
C ARG A 404 -1.33 -1.89 -17.22
N SER A 405 -1.20 -0.62 -16.84
CA SER A 405 -0.54 0.37 -17.69
C SER A 405 0.96 0.16 -17.82
N VAL A 406 1.59 -0.51 -16.84
CA VAL A 406 3.04 -0.77 -16.79
C VAL A 406 3.42 -2.09 -17.45
N ILE A 407 2.74 -3.20 -17.08
CA ILE A 407 3.10 -4.55 -17.54
C ILE A 407 2.10 -5.16 -18.54
N GLY A 408 1.01 -4.46 -18.82
CA GLY A 408 -0.02 -4.90 -19.76
C GLY A 408 -1.08 -5.80 -19.14
N VAL A 409 -2.20 -5.99 -19.87
CA VAL A 409 -3.40 -6.69 -19.37
C VAL A 409 -3.11 -8.14 -18.97
N ARG A 410 -2.41 -8.90 -19.84
CA ARG A 410 -2.16 -10.34 -19.67
C ARG A 410 -1.33 -10.62 -18.40
N LYS A 411 -0.25 -9.87 -18.20
CA LYS A 411 0.63 -10.01 -17.02
C LYS A 411 -0.11 -9.60 -15.76
N THR A 412 -0.90 -8.54 -15.80
CA THR A 412 -1.72 -8.07 -14.67
C THR A 412 -2.78 -9.11 -14.28
N ALA A 413 -3.49 -9.69 -15.24
CA ALA A 413 -4.51 -10.70 -14.95
C ALA A 413 -3.92 -11.95 -14.28
N VAL A 414 -2.76 -12.43 -14.76
CA VAL A 414 -2.07 -13.56 -14.13
C VAL A 414 -1.58 -13.19 -12.72
N PHE A 415 -0.98 -12.01 -12.55
CA PHE A 415 -0.53 -11.54 -11.23
C PHE A 415 -1.70 -11.46 -10.24
N THR A 416 -2.82 -10.87 -10.64
CA THR A 416 -4.03 -10.75 -9.81
C THR A 416 -4.58 -12.14 -9.45
N GLY A 417 -4.69 -13.04 -10.42
CA GLY A 417 -5.13 -14.41 -10.17
C GLY A 417 -4.23 -15.15 -9.17
N LEU A 418 -2.91 -14.99 -9.29
CA LEU A 418 -1.95 -15.57 -8.36
C LEU A 418 -2.10 -15.00 -6.94
N VAL A 419 -2.28 -13.69 -6.79
CA VAL A 419 -2.49 -13.07 -5.48
C VAL A 419 -3.77 -13.61 -4.83
N ILE A 420 -4.89 -13.66 -5.56
CA ILE A 420 -6.16 -14.20 -5.05
C ILE A 420 -5.99 -15.65 -4.61
N VAL A 421 -5.40 -16.51 -5.45
CA VAL A 421 -5.21 -17.92 -5.14
C VAL A 421 -4.31 -18.09 -3.91
N MET A 422 -3.18 -17.39 -3.86
CA MET A 422 -2.24 -17.51 -2.75
C MET A 422 -2.84 -16.98 -1.44
N ALA A 423 -3.51 -15.82 -1.47
CA ALA A 423 -4.19 -15.27 -0.29
C ALA A 423 -5.28 -16.23 0.22
N THR A 424 -6.06 -16.83 -0.68
CA THR A 424 -7.08 -17.86 -0.34
C THR A 424 -6.45 -19.09 0.33
N ILE A 425 -5.36 -19.62 -0.23
CA ILE A 425 -4.65 -20.77 0.35
C ILE A 425 -4.15 -20.47 1.76
N VAL A 426 -3.52 -19.28 1.94
CA VAL A 426 -3.02 -18.88 3.27
C VAL A 426 -4.17 -18.73 4.26
N GLY A 427 -5.26 -18.08 3.84
CA GLY A 427 -6.43 -17.91 4.71
C GLY A 427 -6.98 -19.24 5.18
N ILE A 428 -7.18 -20.20 4.26
CA ILE A 428 -7.68 -21.56 4.61
C ILE A 428 -6.70 -22.27 5.56
N THR A 429 -5.41 -22.26 5.23
CA THR A 429 -4.40 -22.96 6.05
C THR A 429 -4.27 -22.34 7.44
N TYR A 430 -4.24 -21.03 7.53
CA TYR A 430 -4.20 -20.35 8.82
C TYR A 430 -5.49 -20.56 9.63
N GLY A 431 -6.65 -20.37 9.01
CA GLY A 431 -7.93 -20.57 9.68
C GLY A 431 -8.22 -22.01 10.09
N ALA A 432 -7.47 -22.98 9.56
CA ALA A 432 -7.52 -24.38 10.02
C ALA A 432 -6.59 -24.65 11.23
N MET A 433 -5.66 -23.74 11.51
CA MET A 433 -4.70 -23.85 12.64
C MET A 433 -5.20 -23.14 13.91
N VAL A 434 -6.10 -22.17 13.72
CA VAL A 434 -6.68 -21.33 14.77
C VAL A 434 -8.16 -21.69 14.99
#